data_d16e72dc6acd76f61d1130ab10013a67
#
_entry.id   d16e72dc6acd76f61d1130ab10013a67
#
_cell.length_a   1.000
_cell.length_b   1.000
_cell.length_c   1.000
_cell.angle_alpha   90.00
_cell.angle_beta   90.00
_cell.angle_gamma   90.00
#
_symmetry.space_group_name_H-M   'P 1'
#
loop_
_entity.id
_entity.type
_entity.pdbx_description
1 polymer ?
#
loop_
_entity_poly.entity_id
_entity_poly.type
_entity_poly.pdbx_seq_one_letter_code
_entity_poly.pdbx_strand_id
1 'polypeptide(L)'
;MSNASAIWKKVQRPLAMSVLCGAMLASLSGCVAVVAGGAISGTLAATDRRTFGAQTEDRAIEVKSSVKVNNVGGSAAHVNINSFNRRALLTGEVRDEAMKASIEREIRAIEGVVDVINELEIAGPSSYTSRSSDTIITTKVKASLVDAKDISANSYQVVTERGVVYLQGRVTQREGQIGADIARGVSGVTKVVKVFEYITEEEWKSYQPKSSSTNTQSNQS
;
A
#
# COMPACT_ATOMS: atom_id res chain seq x y z
N MET A 1 22.01 33.52 -52.21
CA MET A 1 21.97 32.11 -51.73
C MET A 1 21.73 32.06 -50.22
N SER A 2 20.59 32.59 -49.73
CA SER A 2 20.38 32.64 -48.24
C SER A 2 18.97 32.25 -47.76
N ASN A 3 18.09 31.72 -48.60
CA ASN A 3 16.71 31.38 -48.20
C ASN A 3 16.47 29.90 -47.89
N ALA A 4 17.40 29.00 -48.19
CA ALA A 4 17.21 27.56 -47.97
C ALA A 4 17.35 27.18 -46.49
N SER A 5 18.23 27.85 -45.74
CA SER A 5 18.47 27.55 -44.31
C SER A 5 17.33 27.97 -43.38
N ALA A 6 16.56 29.00 -43.79
CA ALA A 6 15.41 29.48 -42.98
C ALA A 6 14.17 28.57 -43.11
N ILE A 7 13.99 27.98 -44.30
CA ILE A 7 12.89 27.04 -44.56
C ILE A 7 13.13 25.72 -43.84
N TRP A 8 14.36 25.23 -43.78
CA TRP A 8 14.73 24.00 -43.07
C TRP A 8 14.47 24.10 -41.55
N LYS A 9 14.76 25.24 -40.93
CA LYS A 9 14.49 25.46 -39.48
C LYS A 9 12.99 25.55 -39.15
N LYS A 10 12.15 26.03 -40.10
CA LYS A 10 10.69 26.09 -39.91
C LYS A 10 10.01 24.72 -39.98
N VAL A 11 10.58 23.77 -40.73
CA VAL A 11 10.03 22.42 -40.88
C VAL A 11 10.54 21.47 -39.80
N GLN A 12 11.76 21.66 -39.32
CA GLN A 12 12.34 20.79 -38.25
C GLN A 12 11.68 20.98 -36.87
N ARG A 13 11.20 22.20 -36.55
CA ARG A 13 10.55 22.47 -35.26
C ARG A 13 9.23 21.71 -35.07
N PRO A 14 8.28 21.69 -36.01
CA PRO A 14 7.04 20.90 -35.80
C PRO A 14 7.30 19.39 -35.87
N LEU A 15 8.28 18.92 -36.66
CA LEU A 15 8.65 17.50 -36.71
C LEU A 15 9.27 17.01 -35.38
N ALA A 16 10.15 17.81 -34.79
CA ALA A 16 10.74 17.48 -33.48
C ALA A 16 9.68 17.46 -32.35
N MET A 17 8.71 18.39 -32.41
CA MET A 17 7.62 18.44 -31.44
C MET A 17 6.63 17.27 -31.59
N SER A 18 6.34 16.84 -32.81
CA SER A 18 5.46 15.67 -33.05
C SER A 18 6.11 14.36 -32.66
N VAL A 19 7.44 14.22 -32.83
CA VAL A 19 8.20 13.04 -32.38
C VAL A 19 8.25 13.00 -30.83
N LEU A 20 8.42 14.16 -30.18
CA LEU A 20 8.44 14.24 -28.71
C LEU A 20 7.06 13.92 -28.09
N CYS A 21 5.96 14.43 -28.68
CA CYS A 21 4.60 14.07 -28.27
C CYS A 21 4.29 12.59 -28.54
N GLY A 22 4.75 12.03 -29.65
CA GLY A 22 4.58 10.61 -29.96
C GLY A 22 5.33 9.70 -28.97
N ALA A 23 6.52 10.09 -28.54
CA ALA A 23 7.30 9.36 -27.53
C ALA A 23 6.65 9.41 -26.13
N MET A 24 6.03 10.54 -25.76
CA MET A 24 5.27 10.64 -24.49
C MET A 24 3.99 9.80 -24.49
N LEU A 25 3.28 9.71 -25.64
CA LEU A 25 2.08 8.87 -25.75
C LEU A 25 2.43 7.38 -25.77
N ALA A 26 3.57 6.97 -26.30
CA ALA A 26 4.03 5.59 -26.28
C ALA A 26 4.44 5.12 -24.88
N SER A 27 4.89 6.01 -24.00
CA SER A 27 5.22 5.67 -22.61
C SER A 27 3.98 5.43 -21.73
N LEU A 28 2.81 5.98 -22.08
CA LEU A 28 1.55 5.69 -21.36
C LEU A 28 0.96 4.32 -21.73
N SER A 29 1.33 3.75 -22.88
CA SER A 29 0.85 2.42 -23.31
C SER A 29 1.54 1.27 -22.57
N GLY A 30 2.64 1.53 -21.85
CA GLY A 30 3.39 0.51 -21.08
C GLY A 30 2.60 -0.12 -19.94
N CYS A 31 1.63 0.60 -19.38
CA CYS A 31 0.81 0.06 -18.29
C CYS A 31 -0.21 -1.00 -18.75
N VAL A 32 -0.60 -1.01 -20.03
CA VAL A 32 -1.57 -2.00 -20.56
C VAL A 32 -0.87 -3.30 -20.95
N ALA A 33 0.39 -3.25 -21.40
CA ALA A 33 1.16 -4.43 -21.80
C ALA A 33 1.53 -5.34 -20.62
N VAL A 34 1.63 -4.79 -19.39
CA VAL A 34 1.93 -5.56 -18.16
C VAL A 34 0.74 -6.44 -17.75
N VAL A 35 -0.49 -6.06 -18.10
CA VAL A 35 -1.69 -6.85 -17.78
C VAL A 35 -1.86 -8.03 -18.76
N ALA A 36 -1.33 -7.94 -19.99
CA ALA A 36 -1.41 -9.00 -20.99
C ALA A 36 -0.27 -10.04 -20.89
N GLY A 37 0.84 -9.69 -20.22
CA GLY A 37 1.98 -10.57 -19.96
C GLY A 37 1.88 -11.23 -18.59
N GLY A 38 0.99 -12.19 -18.43
CA GLY A 38 0.61 -12.82 -17.16
C GLY A 38 1.70 -13.58 -16.35
N ALA A 39 2.99 -13.30 -16.60
CA ALA A 39 4.10 -13.99 -15.90
C ALA A 39 4.72 -13.18 -14.75
N ILE A 40 4.64 -11.83 -14.77
CA ILE A 40 5.29 -11.01 -13.72
C ILE A 40 4.31 -10.65 -12.60
N SER A 41 3.01 -10.57 -12.89
CA SER A 41 1.99 -10.30 -11.88
C SER A 41 1.78 -11.46 -10.90
N GLY A 42 2.09 -12.70 -11.30
CA GLY A 42 1.87 -13.90 -10.49
C GLY A 42 2.82 -14.03 -9.30
N THR A 43 4.06 -13.53 -9.39
CA THR A 43 5.04 -13.71 -8.33
C THR A 43 4.88 -12.70 -7.18
N LEU A 44 4.43 -11.48 -7.46
CA LEU A 44 4.16 -10.48 -6.42
C LEU A 44 2.80 -10.73 -5.75
N ALA A 45 1.79 -11.21 -6.49
CA ALA A 45 0.50 -11.59 -5.92
C ALA A 45 0.58 -12.88 -5.07
N ALA A 46 1.55 -13.77 -5.35
CA ALA A 46 1.71 -15.02 -4.62
C ALA A 46 2.24 -14.84 -3.18
N THR A 47 2.74 -13.67 -2.82
CA THR A 47 3.29 -13.38 -1.48
C THR A 47 2.35 -12.57 -0.59
N ASP A 48 1.31 -11.93 -1.13
CA ASP A 48 0.21 -11.34 -0.35
C ASP A 48 -0.77 -12.46 0.03
N ARG A 49 -1.00 -12.63 1.31
CA ARG A 49 -1.85 -13.70 1.86
C ARG A 49 -3.35 -13.40 1.75
N ARG A 50 -3.70 -12.25 1.20
CA ARG A 50 -5.10 -11.91 0.88
C ARG A 50 -5.45 -12.47 -0.50
N THR A 51 -6.72 -12.86 -0.66
CA THR A 51 -7.25 -13.18 -1.99
C THR A 51 -7.34 -11.91 -2.85
N PHE A 52 -7.32 -12.05 -4.16
CA PHE A 52 -7.56 -10.94 -5.08
C PHE A 52 -8.91 -10.24 -4.83
N GLY A 53 -9.94 -11.02 -4.48
CA GLY A 53 -11.25 -10.49 -4.09
C GLY A 53 -11.15 -9.60 -2.85
N ALA A 54 -10.43 -10.03 -1.81
CA ALA A 54 -10.23 -9.23 -0.59
C ALA A 54 -9.47 -7.93 -0.87
N GLN A 55 -8.44 -7.96 -1.73
CA GLN A 55 -7.71 -6.75 -2.12
C GLN A 55 -8.59 -5.76 -2.88
N THR A 56 -9.47 -6.26 -3.78
CA THR A 56 -10.43 -5.42 -4.51
C THR A 56 -11.47 -4.82 -3.58
N GLU A 57 -11.97 -5.60 -2.63
CA GLU A 57 -12.93 -5.15 -1.61
C GLU A 57 -12.29 -4.12 -0.68
N ASP A 58 -11.04 -4.31 -0.26
CA ASP A 58 -10.29 -3.33 0.53
C ASP A 58 -10.21 -1.97 -0.19
N ARG A 59 -9.93 -1.96 -1.49
CA ARG A 59 -9.93 -0.72 -2.29
C ARG A 59 -11.32 -0.08 -2.38
N ALA A 60 -12.37 -0.87 -2.55
CA ALA A 60 -13.74 -0.37 -2.57
C ALA A 60 -14.12 0.25 -1.21
N ILE A 61 -13.71 -0.37 -0.10
CA ILE A 61 -13.91 0.15 1.26
C ILE A 61 -13.18 1.48 1.43
N GLU A 62 -11.91 1.60 1.03
CA GLU A 62 -11.14 2.84 1.13
C GLU A 62 -11.82 4.00 0.37
N VAL A 63 -12.28 3.75 -0.85
CA VAL A 63 -12.98 4.76 -1.67
C VAL A 63 -14.31 5.19 -1.03
N LYS A 64 -15.16 4.22 -0.66
CA LYS A 64 -16.44 4.51 0.02
C LYS A 64 -16.22 5.27 1.32
N SER A 65 -15.21 4.87 2.10
CA SER A 65 -14.84 5.49 3.36
C SER A 65 -14.39 6.95 3.18
N SER A 66 -13.59 7.24 2.16
CA SER A 66 -13.14 8.60 1.86
C SER A 66 -14.30 9.54 1.59
N VAL A 67 -15.33 9.08 0.87
CA VAL A 67 -16.54 9.85 0.63
C VAL A 67 -17.30 10.14 1.93
N LYS A 68 -17.46 9.11 2.79
CA LYS A 68 -18.13 9.25 4.08
C LYS A 68 -17.41 10.22 5.01
N VAL A 69 -16.09 10.11 5.12
CA VAL A 69 -15.26 11.01 5.93
C VAL A 69 -15.39 12.45 5.45
N ASN A 70 -15.33 12.70 4.14
CA ASN A 70 -15.49 14.04 3.60
C ASN A 70 -16.87 14.65 3.93
N ASN A 71 -17.92 13.83 3.94
CA ASN A 71 -19.27 14.29 4.28
C ASN A 71 -19.42 14.63 5.77
N VAL A 72 -18.71 13.95 6.66
CA VAL A 72 -18.78 14.18 8.12
C VAL A 72 -17.80 15.26 8.57
N GLY A 73 -16.56 15.19 8.12
CA GLY A 73 -15.44 16.00 8.65
C GLY A 73 -15.13 17.24 7.81
N GLY A 74 -15.34 17.17 6.50
CA GLY A 74 -14.97 18.25 5.58
C GLY A 74 -13.52 18.68 5.76
N SER A 75 -13.28 19.99 5.81
CA SER A 75 -11.95 20.56 6.04
C SER A 75 -11.47 20.51 7.51
N ALA A 76 -12.33 20.11 8.45
CA ALA A 76 -12.01 20.04 9.87
C ALA A 76 -11.43 18.68 10.29
N ALA A 77 -11.29 17.76 9.36
CA ALA A 77 -10.70 16.44 9.60
C ALA A 77 -9.58 16.15 8.59
N HIS A 78 -8.52 15.55 9.06
CA HIS A 78 -7.51 14.91 8.24
C HIS A 78 -7.50 13.43 8.60
N VAL A 79 -8.17 12.61 7.77
CA VAL A 79 -8.34 11.18 8.04
C VAL A 79 -7.78 10.36 6.89
N ASN A 80 -6.85 9.50 7.21
CA ASN A 80 -6.34 8.46 6.33
C ASN A 80 -7.06 7.14 6.63
N ILE A 81 -7.53 6.46 5.58
CA ILE A 81 -8.22 5.18 5.68
C ILE A 81 -7.38 4.14 4.94
N ASN A 82 -7.06 3.06 5.63
CA ASN A 82 -6.33 1.94 5.07
C ASN A 82 -7.09 0.65 5.39
N SER A 83 -7.56 -0.05 4.38
CA SER A 83 -8.25 -1.34 4.56
C SER A 83 -7.30 -2.50 4.31
N PHE A 84 -7.33 -3.49 5.19
CA PHE A 84 -6.61 -4.75 5.05
C PHE A 84 -7.50 -5.90 5.48
N ASN A 85 -7.82 -6.77 4.54
CA ASN A 85 -8.73 -7.90 4.72
C ASN A 85 -10.07 -7.47 5.34
N ARG A 86 -10.67 -6.38 4.81
CA ARG A 86 -11.96 -5.77 5.21
C ARG A 86 -11.96 -5.17 6.61
N ARG A 87 -10.79 -4.98 7.21
CA ARG A 87 -10.59 -4.27 8.48
C ARG A 87 -10.05 -2.88 8.19
N ALA A 88 -10.84 -1.86 8.48
CA ALA A 88 -10.50 -0.48 8.21
C ALA A 88 -9.72 0.13 9.37
N LEU A 89 -8.50 0.58 9.12
CA LEU A 89 -7.70 1.39 10.03
C LEU A 89 -7.92 2.86 9.71
N LEU A 90 -8.34 3.63 10.69
CA LEU A 90 -8.51 5.08 10.63
C LEU A 90 -7.38 5.75 11.39
N THR A 91 -6.58 6.58 10.72
CA THR A 91 -5.50 7.37 11.33
C THR A 91 -5.62 8.84 10.92
N GLY A 92 -4.95 9.73 11.64
CA GLY A 92 -4.99 11.15 11.40
C GLY A 92 -5.69 11.93 12.50
N GLU A 93 -6.19 13.13 12.20
CA GLU A 93 -6.69 14.06 13.19
C GLU A 93 -8.14 14.48 12.92
N VAL A 94 -8.88 14.62 14.01
CA VAL A 94 -10.24 15.14 14.04
C VAL A 94 -10.40 16.19 15.14
N ARG A 95 -11.40 17.05 14.99
CA ARG A 95 -11.61 18.18 15.88
C ARG A 95 -12.02 17.77 17.30
N ASP A 96 -12.87 16.74 17.44
CA ASP A 96 -13.49 16.35 18.69
C ASP A 96 -13.94 14.88 18.70
N GLU A 97 -14.28 14.35 19.89
CA GLU A 97 -14.77 12.98 20.08
C GLU A 97 -16.07 12.69 19.34
N ALA A 98 -16.95 13.67 19.20
CA ALA A 98 -18.22 13.48 18.49
C ALA A 98 -17.97 13.18 16.99
N MET A 99 -17.03 13.89 16.38
CA MET A 99 -16.60 13.67 15.00
C MET A 99 -15.90 12.31 14.87
N LYS A 100 -14.98 11.97 15.80
CA LYS A 100 -14.30 10.67 15.86
C LYS A 100 -15.30 9.52 15.87
N ALA A 101 -16.27 9.56 16.78
CA ALA A 101 -17.32 8.55 16.89
C ALA A 101 -18.26 8.52 15.67
N SER A 102 -18.56 9.69 15.08
CA SER A 102 -19.41 9.75 13.89
C SER A 102 -18.74 9.12 12.67
N ILE A 103 -17.45 9.40 12.46
CA ILE A 103 -16.66 8.81 11.36
C ILE A 103 -16.61 7.28 11.55
N GLU A 104 -16.33 6.80 12.74
CA GLU A 104 -16.29 5.35 12.99
C GLU A 104 -17.62 4.67 12.65
N ARG A 105 -18.76 5.24 13.09
CA ARG A 105 -20.08 4.68 12.77
C ARG A 105 -20.35 4.63 11.27
N GLU A 106 -20.02 5.69 10.54
CA GLU A 106 -20.21 5.76 9.10
C GLU A 106 -19.36 4.72 8.35
N ILE A 107 -18.11 4.50 8.80
CA ILE A 107 -17.24 3.51 8.20
C ILE A 107 -17.69 2.09 8.54
N ARG A 108 -18.10 1.84 9.79
CA ARG A 108 -18.61 0.53 10.23
C ARG A 108 -19.89 0.12 9.48
N ALA A 109 -20.67 1.08 9.01
CA ALA A 109 -21.90 0.85 8.23
C ALA A 109 -21.64 0.56 6.74
N ILE A 110 -20.39 0.65 6.26
CA ILE A 110 -20.06 0.33 4.87
C ILE A 110 -20.13 -1.20 4.68
N GLU A 111 -20.87 -1.61 3.66
CA GLU A 111 -20.94 -3.01 3.26
C GLU A 111 -19.53 -3.56 2.95
N GLY A 112 -19.23 -4.73 3.51
CA GLY A 112 -17.93 -5.38 3.39
C GLY A 112 -16.97 -5.09 4.54
N VAL A 113 -17.18 -4.04 5.33
CA VAL A 113 -16.37 -3.77 6.54
C VAL A 113 -16.69 -4.78 7.64
N VAL A 114 -15.66 -5.50 8.10
CA VAL A 114 -15.76 -6.48 9.18
C VAL A 114 -15.38 -5.84 10.52
N ASP A 115 -14.42 -4.95 10.52
CA ASP A 115 -13.93 -4.30 11.73
C ASP A 115 -13.39 -2.90 11.43
N VAL A 116 -13.43 -2.01 12.43
CA VAL A 116 -12.87 -0.66 12.36
C VAL A 116 -11.94 -0.43 13.54
N ILE A 117 -10.67 -0.15 13.23
CA ILE A 117 -9.65 0.23 14.20
C ILE A 117 -9.51 1.75 14.15
N ASN A 118 -10.03 2.43 15.17
CA ASN A 118 -10.11 3.89 15.22
C ASN A 118 -8.96 4.46 16.04
N GLU A 119 -7.88 4.81 15.36
CA GLU A 119 -6.67 5.46 15.90
C GLU A 119 -6.63 6.97 15.57
N LEU A 120 -7.80 7.59 15.35
CA LEU A 120 -7.90 9.03 15.16
C LEU A 120 -7.54 9.78 16.45
N GLU A 121 -6.71 10.82 16.31
CA GLU A 121 -6.35 11.72 17.40
C GLU A 121 -7.21 12.99 17.39
N ILE A 122 -7.53 13.51 18.58
CA ILE A 122 -8.18 14.80 18.71
C ILE A 122 -7.11 15.87 18.71
N ALA A 123 -6.86 16.44 17.55
CA ALA A 123 -5.82 17.44 17.33
C ALA A 123 -6.15 18.29 16.10
N GLY A 124 -5.43 19.40 15.94
CA GLY A 124 -5.41 20.12 14.66
C GLY A 124 -4.70 19.32 13.59
N PRO A 125 -5.02 19.57 12.29
CA PRO A 125 -4.41 18.83 11.18
C PRO A 125 -2.88 18.90 11.22
N SER A 126 -2.23 17.76 10.95
CA SER A 126 -0.78 17.66 10.89
C SER A 126 -0.19 18.54 9.77
N SER A 127 1.03 19.06 10.01
CA SER A 127 1.73 19.90 9.04
C SER A 127 2.21 19.06 7.83
N TYR A 128 2.45 19.74 6.70
CA TYR A 128 3.05 19.08 5.52
C TYR A 128 4.43 18.48 5.83
N THR A 129 5.21 19.13 6.71
CA THR A 129 6.52 18.63 7.15
C THR A 129 6.38 17.32 7.92
N SER A 130 5.40 17.20 8.82
CA SER A 130 5.11 15.97 9.54
C SER A 130 4.77 14.84 8.57
N ARG A 131 3.86 15.05 7.62
CA ARG A 131 3.46 14.06 6.63
C ARG A 131 4.61 13.60 5.73
N SER A 132 5.51 14.53 5.35
CA SER A 132 6.72 14.19 4.60
C SER A 132 7.66 13.30 5.43
N SER A 133 7.81 13.58 6.72
CA SER A 133 8.58 12.74 7.64
C SER A 133 7.98 11.35 7.77
N ASP A 134 6.67 11.25 7.90
CA ASP A 134 5.95 9.97 7.99
C ASP A 134 6.13 9.12 6.72
N THR A 135 6.15 9.75 5.53
CA THR A 135 6.46 9.06 4.28
C THR A 135 7.87 8.48 4.27
N ILE A 136 8.85 9.21 4.78
CA ILE A 136 10.24 8.74 4.90
C ILE A 136 10.32 7.57 5.89
N ILE A 137 9.66 7.68 7.05
CA ILE A 137 9.61 6.61 8.04
C ILE A 137 8.98 5.35 7.45
N THR A 138 7.83 5.47 6.77
CA THR A 138 7.16 4.35 6.08
C THR A 138 8.12 3.67 5.10
N THR A 139 8.86 4.45 4.31
CA THR A 139 9.81 3.90 3.33
C THR A 139 10.94 3.14 4.01
N LYS A 140 11.51 3.69 5.10
CA LYS A 140 12.56 3.02 5.87
C LYS A 140 12.06 1.71 6.51
N VAL A 141 10.88 1.74 7.12
CA VAL A 141 10.27 0.54 7.72
C VAL A 141 10.06 -0.53 6.65
N LYS A 142 9.48 -0.18 5.49
CA LYS A 142 9.30 -1.13 4.39
C LYS A 142 10.62 -1.70 3.90
N ALA A 143 11.66 -0.87 3.74
CA ALA A 143 12.99 -1.34 3.36
C ALA A 143 13.57 -2.32 4.38
N SER A 144 13.48 -2.00 5.69
CA SER A 144 13.96 -2.90 6.75
C SER A 144 13.19 -4.23 6.82
N LEU A 145 11.87 -4.22 6.51
CA LEU A 145 11.10 -5.46 6.40
C LEU A 145 11.50 -6.30 5.19
N VAL A 146 11.87 -5.66 4.07
CA VAL A 146 12.37 -6.36 2.86
C VAL A 146 13.73 -7.00 3.10
N ASP A 147 14.60 -6.35 3.85
CA ASP A 147 15.93 -6.86 4.19
C ASP A 147 15.89 -8.04 5.18
N ALA A 148 14.79 -8.23 5.89
CA ALA A 148 14.62 -9.31 6.84
C ALA A 148 14.40 -10.66 6.15
N LYS A 149 15.19 -11.67 6.51
CA LYS A 149 15.15 -13.00 5.89
C LYS A 149 14.09 -13.93 6.49
N ASP A 150 13.64 -13.62 7.71
CA ASP A 150 12.79 -14.50 8.51
C ASP A 150 11.29 -14.24 8.35
N ILE A 151 10.94 -13.22 7.57
CA ILE A 151 9.54 -12.79 7.32
C ILE A 151 9.36 -12.42 5.85
N SER A 152 8.10 -12.43 5.38
CA SER A 152 7.75 -11.91 4.06
C SER A 152 7.26 -10.47 4.18
N ALA A 153 8.01 -9.52 3.63
CA ALA A 153 7.62 -8.09 3.65
C ALA A 153 6.24 -7.83 3.05
N ASN A 154 5.84 -8.60 2.03
CA ASN A 154 4.55 -8.47 1.36
C ASN A 154 3.35 -8.90 2.23
N SER A 155 3.61 -9.55 3.37
CA SER A 155 2.57 -9.89 4.35
C SER A 155 2.20 -8.71 5.24
N TYR A 156 2.90 -7.57 5.10
CA TYR A 156 2.68 -6.38 5.94
C TYR A 156 2.26 -5.19 5.10
N GLN A 157 1.25 -4.48 5.55
CA GLN A 157 0.94 -3.12 5.14
C GLN A 157 1.40 -2.17 6.24
N VAL A 158 2.20 -1.17 5.85
CA VAL A 158 2.79 -0.19 6.78
C VAL A 158 2.13 1.16 6.56
N VAL A 159 1.57 1.70 7.61
CA VAL A 159 1.00 3.05 7.67
C VAL A 159 1.73 3.83 8.76
N THR A 160 2.12 5.06 8.50
CA THR A 160 2.76 5.92 9.51
C THR A 160 1.97 7.21 9.63
N GLU A 161 1.63 7.58 10.85
CA GLU A 161 1.00 8.85 11.19
C GLU A 161 1.67 9.43 12.42
N ARG A 162 2.20 10.64 12.32
CA ARG A 162 2.90 11.37 13.42
C ARG A 162 3.99 10.55 14.11
N GLY A 163 4.75 9.78 13.32
CA GLY A 163 5.81 8.90 13.82
C GLY A 163 5.32 7.60 14.44
N VAL A 164 4.01 7.40 14.56
CA VAL A 164 3.42 6.11 14.98
C VAL A 164 3.28 5.22 13.76
N VAL A 165 3.87 4.03 13.82
CA VAL A 165 3.80 3.02 12.76
C VAL A 165 2.74 2.00 13.09
N TYR A 166 1.77 1.85 12.20
CA TYR A 166 0.72 0.84 12.24
C TYR A 166 1.08 -0.27 11.27
N LEU A 167 1.20 -1.49 11.76
CA LEU A 167 1.48 -2.67 10.96
C LEU A 167 0.20 -3.50 10.83
N GLN A 168 -0.38 -3.53 9.63
CA GLN A 168 -1.46 -4.45 9.27
C GLN A 168 -0.88 -5.65 8.54
N GLY A 169 -1.54 -6.81 8.63
CA GLY A 169 -1.08 -8.01 7.93
C GLY A 169 -1.76 -9.28 8.43
N ARG A 170 -1.70 -10.34 7.61
CA ARG A 170 -2.03 -11.71 8.02
C ARG A 170 -0.73 -12.45 8.31
N VAL A 171 -0.41 -12.60 9.58
CA VAL A 171 0.91 -13.05 10.04
C VAL A 171 0.78 -14.06 11.19
N THR A 172 1.79 -14.92 11.37
CA THR A 172 1.88 -15.72 12.59
C THR A 172 2.29 -14.84 13.78
N GLN A 173 2.12 -15.32 14.99
CA GLN A 173 2.57 -14.60 16.20
C GLN A 173 4.06 -14.27 16.13
N ARG A 174 4.87 -15.22 15.64
CA ARG A 174 6.32 -15.06 15.45
C ARG A 174 6.62 -13.94 14.46
N GLU A 175 6.02 -13.98 13.27
CA GLU A 175 6.21 -12.96 12.24
C GLU A 175 5.76 -11.58 12.74
N GLY A 176 4.60 -11.51 13.40
CA GLY A 176 4.08 -10.26 13.95
C GLY A 176 5.02 -9.64 14.99
N GLN A 177 5.69 -10.46 15.81
CA GLN A 177 6.68 -9.95 16.76
C GLN A 177 7.95 -9.46 16.04
N ILE A 178 8.50 -10.25 15.11
CA ILE A 178 9.69 -9.87 14.33
C ILE A 178 9.44 -8.57 13.56
N GLY A 179 8.32 -8.46 12.84
CA GLY A 179 7.98 -7.25 12.08
C GLY A 179 7.84 -6.02 12.96
N ALA A 180 7.24 -6.17 14.15
CA ALA A 180 7.11 -5.08 15.10
C ALA A 180 8.45 -4.64 15.68
N ASP A 181 9.36 -5.57 15.96
CA ASP A 181 10.70 -5.27 16.49
C ASP A 181 11.58 -4.58 15.44
N ILE A 182 11.51 -5.03 14.17
CA ILE A 182 12.17 -4.36 13.05
C ILE A 182 11.67 -2.92 12.91
N ALA A 183 10.35 -2.72 12.88
CA ALA A 183 9.79 -1.38 12.74
C ALA A 183 10.18 -0.46 13.90
N ARG A 184 10.24 -0.99 15.12
CA ARG A 184 10.60 -0.25 16.34
C ARG A 184 12.06 0.23 16.31
N GLY A 185 12.94 -0.50 15.62
CA GLY A 185 14.36 -0.14 15.44
C GLY A 185 14.60 0.96 14.40
N VAL A 186 13.59 1.36 13.63
CA VAL A 186 13.77 2.36 12.57
C VAL A 186 13.77 3.77 13.12
N SER A 187 14.77 4.57 12.73
CA SER A 187 14.91 5.96 13.16
C SER A 187 13.70 6.80 12.73
N GLY A 188 13.14 7.53 13.69
CA GLY A 188 11.95 8.36 13.55
C GLY A 188 10.65 7.68 14.01
N VAL A 189 10.65 6.38 14.24
CA VAL A 189 9.50 5.65 14.81
C VAL A 189 9.41 5.94 16.31
N THR A 190 8.27 6.46 16.74
CA THR A 190 7.97 6.75 18.15
C THR A 190 7.20 5.63 18.83
N LYS A 191 6.33 4.95 18.08
CA LYS A 191 5.49 3.84 18.57
C LYS A 191 5.16 2.89 17.42
N VAL A 192 5.00 1.60 17.73
CA VAL A 192 4.49 0.60 16.79
C VAL A 192 3.21 0.01 17.33
N VAL A 193 2.15 0.07 16.52
CA VAL A 193 0.83 -0.51 16.79
C VAL A 193 0.65 -1.73 15.89
N LYS A 194 0.40 -2.87 16.49
CA LYS A 194 0.15 -4.14 15.79
C LYS A 194 -1.34 -4.27 15.50
N VAL A 195 -1.72 -4.20 14.22
CA VAL A 195 -3.10 -4.33 13.72
C VAL A 195 -3.19 -5.62 12.88
N PHE A 196 -2.67 -6.71 13.43
CA PHE A 196 -2.55 -7.98 12.73
C PHE A 196 -3.82 -8.84 12.83
N GLU A 197 -4.06 -9.59 11.76
CA GLU A 197 -4.85 -10.81 11.78
C GLU A 197 -3.87 -11.98 11.96
N TYR A 198 -3.95 -12.65 13.11
CA TYR A 198 -3.04 -13.75 13.39
C TYR A 198 -3.54 -15.06 12.77
N ILE A 199 -2.64 -15.72 12.05
CA ILE A 199 -2.85 -17.03 11.45
C ILE A 199 -2.02 -18.10 12.19
N THR A 200 -2.44 -19.36 12.06
CA THR A 200 -1.69 -20.49 12.60
C THR A 200 -0.47 -20.82 11.74
N GLU A 201 0.49 -21.56 12.29
CA GLU A 201 1.66 -22.05 11.53
C GLU A 201 1.24 -23.07 10.44
N GLU A 202 0.14 -23.79 10.64
CA GLU A 202 -0.44 -24.69 9.64
C GLU A 202 -1.00 -23.91 8.46
N GLU A 203 -1.73 -22.83 8.71
CA GLU A 203 -2.23 -21.93 7.68
C GLU A 203 -1.07 -21.23 6.96
N TRP A 204 -0.06 -20.77 7.69
CA TRP A 204 1.15 -20.18 7.12
C TRP A 204 1.84 -21.12 6.14
N LYS A 205 1.97 -22.41 6.45
CA LYS A 205 2.56 -23.41 5.56
C LYS A 205 1.80 -23.53 4.23
N SER A 206 0.49 -23.29 4.22
CA SER A 206 -0.32 -23.36 3.00
C SER A 206 0.03 -22.26 1.98
N TYR A 207 0.60 -21.13 2.44
CA TYR A 207 1.07 -20.03 1.59
C TYR A 207 2.50 -20.22 1.07
N GLN A 208 3.23 -21.21 1.59
CA GLN A 208 4.58 -21.49 1.09
C GLN A 208 4.51 -22.19 -0.27
N PRO A 209 5.41 -21.87 -1.23
CA PRO A 209 5.51 -22.62 -2.47
C PRO A 209 5.74 -24.11 -2.12
N LYS A 210 4.89 -25.00 -2.64
CA LYS A 210 5.18 -26.43 -2.52
C LYS A 210 6.50 -26.67 -3.21
N SER A 211 7.53 -27.07 -2.44
CA SER A 211 8.79 -27.53 -2.99
C SER A 211 8.45 -28.67 -3.97
N SER A 212 8.66 -28.42 -5.26
CA SER A 212 8.60 -29.50 -6.26
C SER A 212 9.69 -30.51 -5.88
N SER A 213 9.30 -31.59 -5.25
CA SER A 213 10.15 -32.76 -5.12
C SER A 213 10.40 -33.26 -6.54
N THR A 214 11.53 -32.85 -7.10
CA THR A 214 12.07 -33.42 -8.34
C THR A 214 12.33 -34.89 -8.03
N ASN A 215 11.40 -35.72 -8.43
CA ASN A 215 11.53 -37.17 -8.39
C ASN A 215 12.58 -37.55 -9.47
N THR A 216 13.85 -37.52 -9.09
CA THR A 216 14.93 -38.11 -9.89
C THR A 216 14.75 -39.62 -9.79
N GLN A 217 13.86 -40.18 -10.62
CA GLN A 217 13.89 -41.58 -10.91
C GLN A 217 15.17 -41.83 -11.69
N SER A 218 16.21 -42.31 -10.98
CA SER A 218 17.37 -42.95 -11.55
C SER A 218 16.89 -44.16 -12.33
N ASN A 219 16.86 -44.03 -13.65
CA ASN A 219 16.72 -45.16 -14.56
C ASN A 219 18.06 -45.93 -14.55
N GLN A 220 18.14 -46.95 -13.71
CA GLN A 220 19.17 -47.99 -13.82
C GLN A 220 18.56 -49.13 -14.66
N SER A 221 19.08 -49.29 -15.85
CA SER A 221 19.06 -50.52 -16.63
C SER A 221 20.32 -50.63 -17.41
#